data_e2de606e7679c5f49a336ba59e466f9d
#
_entry.id   e2de606e7679c5f49a336ba59e466f9d
#
_cell.length_a   1.000
_cell.length_b   1.000
_cell.length_c   1.000
_cell.angle_alpha   90.00
_cell.angle_beta   90.00
_cell.angle_gamma   90.00
#
_symmetry.space_group_name_H-M   'P 1'
#
loop_
_entity.id
_entity.type
_entity.pdbx_description
1 polymer ?
#
loop_
_entity_poly.entity_id
_entity_poly.type
_entity_poly.pdbx_seq_one_letter_code
_entity_poly.pdbx_strand_id
1 'polypeptide(L)'
;MMSVIRPTWRTIMNQQHYIQLEEEFGAHNYKPLDVVLARGERLWVWDVEGNKYMDCLSAYSAVNQGHCHPKIVQTMIEQAQKLTLTSRAFRNDQLGPFYKELCELTRSHKVLPMNSGAEAVETVIKAVRKWGYKVKGVPHDKAEIIVCENNFHGRTIAIIGFSTEEQYRDGFGPFPPGFKIVPFGDAAAIEQAITPHTVGILLEPIQGEAGVIIPPSGYLKDVKASCEKHDVILILDEIQTGMGRTGKLLAEEHEDIEADVTVIGKALSGGFYPISAVLSNKEVLGVFMPGDHGSTFGGNPLACAVARTAIRVIIEENMIDNSRKMGEYFLSQLKTIQSPFIKEIRGKGLLIGVELLPEAGGARRFCEDLKTKGLLCKETHENVIRFAPPLVITKEEIDWAMDRIAPVLKGR
;
A
#
# COMPACT_ATOMS: atom_id res chain seq x y z
N MET A 1 -25.09 -41.11 -18.86
CA MET A 1 -24.15 -41.22 -17.74
C MET A 1 -22.97 -40.30 -18.01
N MET A 2 -22.96 -39.12 -17.47
CA MET A 2 -21.76 -38.23 -17.51
C MET A 2 -20.80 -38.72 -16.44
N SER A 3 -19.63 -39.20 -16.86
CA SER A 3 -18.57 -39.58 -15.95
C SER A 3 -18.04 -38.29 -15.27
N VAL A 4 -18.25 -38.20 -13.95
CA VAL A 4 -17.64 -37.19 -13.11
C VAL A 4 -16.13 -37.48 -13.10
N ILE A 5 -15.34 -36.74 -13.91
CA ILE A 5 -13.89 -36.75 -13.84
C ILE A 5 -13.52 -36.16 -12.48
N ARG A 6 -13.08 -37.01 -11.54
CA ARG A 6 -12.47 -36.54 -10.28
C ARG A 6 -11.06 -36.06 -10.62
N PRO A 7 -10.74 -34.78 -10.39
CA PRO A 7 -9.39 -34.29 -10.64
C PRO A 7 -8.39 -35.01 -9.72
N THR A 8 -7.35 -35.57 -10.30
CA THR A 8 -6.24 -36.17 -9.56
C THR A 8 -5.28 -35.05 -9.14
N TRP A 9 -5.43 -34.51 -7.95
CA TRP A 9 -4.68 -33.38 -7.38
C TRP A 9 -3.20 -33.68 -7.03
N ARG A 10 -2.58 -34.72 -7.57
CA ARG A 10 -1.23 -35.18 -7.20
C ARG A 10 -0.26 -35.32 -8.37
N THR A 11 -0.35 -34.48 -9.39
CA THR A 11 0.76 -34.36 -10.34
C THR A 11 1.68 -33.26 -9.85
N ILE A 12 2.96 -33.53 -9.64
CA ILE A 12 3.98 -32.49 -9.44
C ILE A 12 4.04 -31.72 -10.74
N MET A 13 3.43 -30.52 -10.74
CA MET A 13 3.37 -29.67 -11.91
C MET A 13 4.63 -28.81 -11.91
N ASN A 14 5.29 -28.70 -13.06
CA ASN A 14 6.41 -27.76 -13.25
C ASN A 14 5.89 -26.32 -13.39
N GLN A 15 6.79 -25.34 -13.31
CA GLN A 15 6.46 -23.92 -13.40
C GLN A 15 5.64 -23.61 -14.67
N GLN A 16 6.02 -24.13 -15.81
CA GLN A 16 5.36 -23.91 -17.10
C GLN A 16 3.88 -24.33 -17.08
N HIS A 17 3.55 -25.42 -16.39
CA HIS A 17 2.17 -25.87 -16.30
C HIS A 17 1.28 -24.90 -15.51
N TYR A 18 1.79 -24.33 -14.39
CA TYR A 18 1.04 -23.30 -13.64
C TYR A 18 0.83 -22.04 -14.47
N ILE A 19 1.87 -21.58 -15.19
CA ILE A 19 1.77 -20.43 -16.10
C ILE A 19 0.71 -20.68 -17.17
N GLN A 20 0.69 -21.85 -17.80
CA GLN A 20 -0.33 -22.20 -18.81
C GLN A 20 -1.75 -22.18 -18.25
N LEU A 21 -1.96 -22.65 -17.00
CA LEU A 21 -3.27 -22.60 -16.36
C LEU A 21 -3.71 -21.15 -16.10
N GLU A 22 -2.80 -20.28 -15.67
CA GLU A 22 -3.11 -18.86 -15.46
C GLU A 22 -3.44 -18.16 -16.80
N GLU A 23 -2.72 -18.46 -17.87
CA GLU A 23 -2.96 -17.91 -19.20
C GLU A 23 -4.27 -18.43 -19.82
N GLU A 24 -4.63 -19.69 -19.60
CA GLU A 24 -5.85 -20.30 -20.17
C GLU A 24 -7.12 -19.86 -19.44
N PHE A 25 -7.09 -19.78 -18.11
CA PHE A 25 -8.29 -19.56 -17.29
C PHE A 25 -8.36 -18.20 -16.60
N GLY A 26 -7.26 -17.45 -16.54
CA GLY A 26 -7.19 -16.14 -15.91
C GLY A 26 -7.53 -14.98 -16.83
N ALA A 27 -7.95 -13.87 -16.28
CA ALA A 27 -8.01 -12.60 -16.99
C ALA A 27 -6.59 -12.01 -17.11
N HIS A 28 -6.19 -11.55 -18.30
CA HIS A 28 -4.85 -11.01 -18.55
C HIS A 28 -4.70 -9.54 -18.08
N ASN A 29 -5.04 -9.29 -16.82
CA ASN A 29 -4.98 -7.96 -16.21
C ASN A 29 -3.64 -7.61 -15.55
N TYR A 30 -2.73 -8.58 -15.47
CA TYR A 30 -1.34 -8.40 -15.00
C TYR A 30 -0.34 -8.97 -16.00
N LYS A 31 0.90 -8.44 -15.95
CA LYS A 31 2.06 -9.02 -16.63
C LYS A 31 3.09 -9.39 -15.56
N PRO A 32 2.98 -10.59 -14.95
CA PRO A 32 3.91 -11.04 -13.91
C PRO A 32 5.32 -11.28 -14.46
N LEU A 33 6.29 -11.46 -13.55
CA LEU A 33 7.54 -12.14 -13.86
C LEU A 33 7.28 -13.65 -13.89
N ASP A 34 7.87 -14.37 -14.84
CA ASP A 34 7.71 -15.82 -14.95
C ASP A 34 8.45 -16.51 -13.79
N VAL A 35 7.79 -16.60 -12.65
CA VAL A 35 8.21 -17.31 -11.45
C VAL A 35 6.97 -17.70 -10.65
N VAL A 36 6.81 -19.01 -10.37
CA VAL A 36 5.64 -19.55 -9.67
C VAL A 36 6.02 -19.84 -8.22
N LEU A 37 5.72 -18.91 -7.33
CA LEU A 37 6.07 -18.98 -5.91
C LEU A 37 5.16 -19.95 -5.16
N ALA A 38 5.76 -20.81 -4.32
CA ALA A 38 5.06 -21.84 -3.57
C ALA A 38 5.33 -21.82 -2.05
N ARG A 39 6.40 -21.16 -1.61
CA ARG A 39 6.78 -21.07 -0.19
C ARG A 39 7.33 -19.70 0.13
N GLY A 40 7.11 -19.22 1.35
CA GLY A 40 7.69 -17.97 1.87
C GLY A 40 8.13 -18.12 3.33
N GLU A 41 9.25 -17.47 3.71
CA GLU A 41 9.77 -17.41 5.08
C GLU A 41 10.61 -16.14 5.26
N ARG A 42 10.23 -15.27 6.16
CA ARG A 42 10.85 -13.94 6.36
C ARG A 42 10.86 -13.15 5.05
N LEU A 43 12.03 -12.81 4.49
CA LEU A 43 12.17 -12.11 3.20
C LEU A 43 12.45 -13.07 2.03
N TRP A 44 12.48 -14.37 2.27
CA TRP A 44 12.81 -15.37 1.25
C TRP A 44 11.57 -16.06 0.72
N VAL A 45 11.54 -16.30 -0.58
CA VAL A 45 10.49 -17.06 -1.25
C VAL A 45 11.11 -18.16 -2.12
N TRP A 46 10.38 -19.21 -2.36
CA TRP A 46 10.80 -20.33 -3.21
C TRP A 46 9.73 -20.60 -4.25
N ASP A 47 10.18 -20.86 -5.47
CA ASP A 47 9.29 -21.32 -6.53
C ASP A 47 8.93 -22.81 -6.38
N VAL A 48 8.07 -23.30 -7.29
CA VAL A 48 7.62 -24.69 -7.32
C VAL A 48 8.73 -25.69 -7.67
N GLU A 49 9.85 -25.23 -8.18
CA GLU A 49 11.04 -26.03 -8.54
C GLU A 49 12.09 -25.99 -7.41
N GLY A 50 11.84 -25.22 -6.36
CA GLY A 50 12.71 -25.11 -5.17
C GLY A 50 13.80 -24.04 -5.29
N ASN A 51 13.80 -23.21 -6.34
CA ASN A 51 14.73 -22.10 -6.44
C ASN A 51 14.38 -21.02 -5.42
N LYS A 52 15.39 -20.46 -4.79
CA LYS A 52 15.27 -19.48 -3.70
C LYS A 52 15.49 -18.07 -4.21
N TYR A 53 14.61 -17.14 -3.81
CA TYR A 53 14.67 -15.72 -4.19
C TYR A 53 14.53 -14.83 -2.94
N MET A 54 15.20 -13.68 -2.97
CA MET A 54 14.93 -12.59 -2.04
C MET A 54 13.74 -11.76 -2.56
N ASP A 55 12.70 -11.62 -1.76
CA ASP A 55 11.57 -10.75 -2.09
C ASP A 55 11.88 -9.30 -1.76
N CYS A 56 12.10 -8.48 -2.79
CA CYS A 56 12.27 -7.04 -2.68
C CYS A 56 11.04 -6.24 -3.13
N LEU A 57 9.85 -6.86 -3.16
CA LEU A 57 8.57 -6.22 -3.43
C LEU A 57 7.64 -6.23 -2.21
N SER A 58 7.70 -7.29 -1.39
CA SER A 58 6.83 -7.51 -0.21
C SER A 58 5.35 -7.37 -0.52
N ALA A 59 4.90 -7.92 -1.67
CA ALA A 59 3.52 -7.77 -2.16
C ALA A 59 3.04 -6.30 -2.08
N TYR A 60 3.81 -5.38 -2.64
CA TYR A 60 3.56 -3.93 -2.61
C TYR A 60 3.49 -3.35 -1.18
N SER A 61 4.38 -3.79 -0.29
CA SER A 61 4.42 -3.43 1.15
C SER A 61 3.30 -4.04 1.99
N ALA A 62 2.70 -5.15 1.57
CA ALA A 62 1.72 -5.87 2.39
C ALA A 62 2.38 -6.88 3.36
N VAL A 63 3.62 -7.31 3.07
CA VAL A 63 4.37 -8.31 3.83
C VAL A 63 5.55 -7.66 4.57
N ASN A 64 5.30 -6.52 5.23
CA ASN A 64 6.33 -5.81 6.00
C ASN A 64 6.97 -6.68 7.09
N GLN A 65 6.16 -7.52 7.75
CA GLN A 65 6.60 -8.42 8.84
C GLN A 65 7.36 -9.64 8.34
N GLY A 66 7.50 -9.80 7.02
CA GLY A 66 8.04 -11.00 6.38
C GLY A 66 6.99 -12.08 6.14
N HIS A 67 7.30 -12.98 5.23
CA HIS A 67 6.43 -14.09 4.89
C HIS A 67 6.26 -15.06 6.06
N CYS A 68 5.04 -15.51 6.29
CA CYS A 68 4.69 -16.55 7.25
C CYS A 68 5.20 -16.28 8.68
N HIS A 69 5.09 -15.03 9.16
CA HIS A 69 5.55 -14.68 10.51
C HIS A 69 4.87 -15.57 11.57
N PRO A 70 5.63 -16.30 12.44
CA PRO A 70 5.08 -17.37 13.27
C PRO A 70 4.01 -16.91 14.25
N LYS A 71 4.14 -15.73 14.88
CA LYS A 71 3.12 -15.19 15.79
C LYS A 71 1.81 -14.88 15.04
N ILE A 72 1.89 -14.40 13.81
CA ILE A 72 0.70 -14.06 13.01
C ILE A 72 0.02 -15.35 12.50
N VAL A 73 0.81 -16.33 12.02
CA VAL A 73 0.31 -17.68 11.66
C VAL A 73 -0.46 -18.30 12.81
N GLN A 74 0.13 -18.28 14.02
CA GLN A 74 -0.50 -18.86 15.20
C GLN A 74 -1.82 -18.17 15.54
N THR A 75 -1.84 -16.84 15.56
CA THR A 75 -3.08 -16.06 15.80
C THR A 75 -4.16 -16.39 14.77
N MET A 76 -3.78 -16.49 13.49
CA MET A 76 -4.75 -16.83 12.43
C MET A 76 -5.37 -18.21 12.65
N ILE A 77 -4.56 -19.22 12.98
CA ILE A 77 -5.03 -20.58 13.25
C ILE A 77 -6.00 -20.60 14.45
N GLU A 78 -5.59 -19.99 15.57
CA GLU A 78 -6.40 -19.94 16.80
C GLU A 78 -7.73 -19.24 16.59
N GLN A 79 -7.71 -18.06 15.93
CA GLN A 79 -8.93 -17.30 15.70
C GLN A 79 -9.84 -17.95 14.65
N ALA A 80 -9.27 -18.59 13.63
CA ALA A 80 -10.03 -19.32 12.61
C ALA A 80 -10.79 -20.51 13.21
N GLN A 81 -10.24 -21.16 14.23
CA GLN A 81 -10.91 -22.25 14.97
C GLN A 81 -11.98 -21.75 15.95
N LYS A 82 -11.93 -20.45 16.34
CA LYS A 82 -12.84 -19.86 17.32
C LYS A 82 -14.05 -19.20 16.67
N LEU A 83 -13.80 -18.20 15.81
CA LEU A 83 -14.86 -17.41 15.14
C LEU A 83 -14.26 -16.55 14.04
N THR A 84 -14.73 -16.66 12.81
CA THR A 84 -14.18 -15.95 11.65
C THR A 84 -15.01 -14.73 11.24
N LEU A 85 -16.33 -14.81 11.28
CA LEU A 85 -17.24 -13.78 10.79
C LEU A 85 -18.54 -13.74 11.62
N THR A 86 -18.98 -12.53 11.98
CA THR A 86 -20.27 -12.27 12.66
C THR A 86 -21.16 -11.30 11.89
N SER A 87 -20.67 -10.68 10.81
CA SER A 87 -21.18 -9.40 10.28
C SER A 87 -21.16 -8.28 11.32
N ARG A 88 -21.69 -7.09 10.98
CA ARG A 88 -21.81 -5.95 11.91
C ARG A 88 -23.18 -5.89 12.61
N ALA A 89 -24.06 -6.87 12.33
CA ALA A 89 -25.30 -7.04 13.06
C ALA A 89 -25.08 -7.45 14.53
N PHE A 90 -23.92 -8.08 14.80
CA PHE A 90 -23.51 -8.48 16.15
C PHE A 90 -22.14 -7.89 16.51
N ARG A 91 -21.86 -7.79 17.79
CA ARG A 91 -20.55 -7.44 18.32
C ARG A 91 -19.66 -8.67 18.38
N ASN A 92 -18.33 -8.47 18.35
CA ASN A 92 -17.35 -9.53 18.59
C ASN A 92 -16.25 -9.06 19.55
N ASP A 93 -15.51 -9.99 20.12
CA ASP A 93 -14.50 -9.75 21.16
C ASP A 93 -13.18 -9.16 20.61
N GLN A 94 -12.97 -9.12 19.28
CA GLN A 94 -11.74 -8.63 18.67
C GLN A 94 -11.84 -7.17 18.21
N LEU A 95 -13.03 -6.73 17.81
CA LEU A 95 -13.22 -5.43 17.17
C LEU A 95 -12.97 -4.24 18.11
N GLY A 96 -13.51 -4.31 19.33
CA GLY A 96 -13.30 -3.22 20.32
C GLY A 96 -11.84 -3.06 20.70
N PRO A 97 -11.12 -4.13 21.07
CA PRO A 97 -9.68 -4.07 21.30
C PRO A 97 -8.87 -3.58 20.07
N PHE A 98 -9.23 -3.98 18.85
CA PHE A 98 -8.60 -3.48 17.63
C PHE A 98 -8.76 -1.95 17.47
N TYR A 99 -9.95 -1.41 17.73
CA TYR A 99 -10.17 0.04 17.71
C TYR A 99 -9.30 0.76 18.74
N LYS A 100 -9.28 0.27 19.97
CA LYS A 100 -8.50 0.86 21.04
C LYS A 100 -7.01 0.89 20.71
N GLU A 101 -6.45 -0.25 20.32
CA GLU A 101 -5.01 -0.38 20.01
C GLU A 101 -4.61 0.55 18.86
N LEU A 102 -5.42 0.65 17.79
CA LEU A 102 -5.14 1.58 16.70
C LEU A 102 -5.24 3.04 17.12
N CYS A 103 -6.30 3.42 17.83
CA CYS A 103 -6.46 4.80 18.31
C CYS A 103 -5.29 5.24 19.21
N GLU A 104 -4.88 4.36 20.14
CA GLU A 104 -3.74 4.66 21.04
C GLU A 104 -2.42 4.77 20.27
N LEU A 105 -2.20 3.91 19.29
CA LEU A 105 -0.97 3.87 18.50
C LEU A 105 -0.84 5.05 17.54
N THR A 106 -1.94 5.43 16.87
CA THR A 106 -1.93 6.46 15.82
C THR A 106 -2.48 7.81 16.28
N ARG A 107 -2.80 7.95 17.58
CA ARG A 107 -3.44 9.12 18.17
C ARG A 107 -4.78 9.52 17.56
N SER A 108 -5.38 8.62 16.79
CA SER A 108 -6.70 8.83 16.19
C SER A 108 -7.82 8.69 17.22
N HIS A 109 -8.95 9.31 16.97
CA HIS A 109 -10.10 9.23 17.88
C HIS A 109 -11.10 8.15 17.48
N LYS A 110 -11.21 7.83 16.19
CA LYS A 110 -12.14 6.84 15.63
C LYS A 110 -11.50 6.03 14.53
N VAL A 111 -11.94 4.77 14.43
CA VAL A 111 -11.50 3.81 13.41
C VAL A 111 -12.71 3.21 12.72
N LEU A 112 -12.67 3.12 11.40
CA LEU A 112 -13.65 2.36 10.61
C LEU A 112 -12.91 1.33 9.75
N PRO A 113 -12.99 0.02 10.09
CA PRO A 113 -12.29 -1.03 9.35
C PRO A 113 -13.07 -1.41 8.09
N MET A 114 -12.30 -1.66 7.03
CA MET A 114 -12.74 -2.21 5.76
C MET A 114 -11.86 -3.41 5.39
N ASN A 115 -11.95 -3.93 4.17
CA ASN A 115 -11.18 -5.10 3.76
C ASN A 115 -10.01 -4.72 2.85
N SER A 116 -10.27 -4.03 1.74
CA SER A 116 -9.26 -3.58 0.81
C SER A 116 -8.92 -2.09 1.00
N GLY A 117 -7.75 -1.68 0.50
CA GLY A 117 -7.39 -0.26 0.48
C GLY A 117 -8.39 0.58 -0.33
N ALA A 118 -8.86 0.06 -1.46
CA ALA A 118 -9.87 0.74 -2.28
C ALA A 118 -11.18 0.97 -1.52
N GLU A 119 -11.66 -0.01 -0.73
CA GLU A 119 -12.84 0.19 0.12
C GLU A 119 -12.63 1.27 1.18
N ALA A 120 -11.43 1.35 1.77
CA ALA A 120 -11.11 2.39 2.74
C ALA A 120 -11.06 3.78 2.09
N VAL A 121 -10.51 3.90 0.88
CA VAL A 121 -10.51 5.15 0.10
C VAL A 121 -11.94 5.55 -0.28
N GLU A 122 -12.77 4.63 -0.77
CA GLU A 122 -14.20 4.90 -1.03
C GLU A 122 -14.94 5.35 0.24
N THR A 123 -14.60 4.73 1.38
CA THR A 123 -15.16 5.10 2.69
C THR A 123 -14.82 6.54 3.05
N VAL A 124 -13.55 6.95 2.90
CA VAL A 124 -13.13 8.31 3.24
C VAL A 124 -13.71 9.35 2.28
N ILE A 125 -13.79 9.07 0.98
CA ILE A 125 -14.47 9.93 0.01
C ILE A 125 -15.92 10.20 0.45
N LYS A 126 -16.64 9.14 0.84
CA LYS A 126 -18.03 9.27 1.35
C LYS A 126 -18.10 10.06 2.65
N ALA A 127 -17.21 9.80 3.61
CA ALA A 127 -17.16 10.48 4.90
C ALA A 127 -16.93 11.98 4.74
N VAL A 128 -15.93 12.36 3.93
CA VAL A 128 -15.52 13.74 3.74
C VAL A 128 -16.57 14.51 2.92
N ARG A 129 -17.19 13.91 1.89
CA ARG A 129 -18.32 14.52 1.19
C ARG A 129 -19.50 14.76 2.16
N LYS A 130 -19.84 13.76 2.98
CA LYS A 130 -20.93 13.91 3.95
C LYS A 130 -20.62 14.96 5.03
N TRP A 131 -19.37 15.03 5.51
CA TRP A 131 -18.90 16.08 6.38
C TRP A 131 -19.07 17.47 5.72
N GLY A 132 -18.66 17.61 4.47
CA GLY A 132 -18.84 18.83 3.70
C GLY A 132 -20.28 19.31 3.64
N TYR A 133 -21.24 18.43 3.44
CA TYR A 133 -22.66 18.77 3.40
C TYR A 133 -23.28 19.03 4.77
N LYS A 134 -22.87 18.27 5.80
CA LYS A 134 -23.55 18.30 7.10
C LYS A 134 -22.89 19.21 8.13
N VAL A 135 -21.59 19.46 8.00
CA VAL A 135 -20.78 20.25 8.94
C VAL A 135 -20.32 21.56 8.30
N LYS A 136 -19.59 21.47 7.18
CA LYS A 136 -19.09 22.66 6.46
C LYS A 136 -20.18 23.48 5.76
N GLY A 137 -21.33 22.87 5.43
CA GLY A 137 -22.45 23.56 4.79
C GLY A 137 -22.31 23.75 3.28
N VAL A 138 -21.50 22.93 2.61
CA VAL A 138 -21.39 22.94 1.15
C VAL A 138 -22.76 22.61 0.50
N PRO A 139 -23.19 23.32 -0.55
CA PRO A 139 -24.45 23.03 -1.24
C PRO A 139 -24.50 21.59 -1.77
N HIS A 140 -25.69 21.00 -1.81
CA HIS A 140 -25.91 19.63 -2.24
C HIS A 140 -25.25 19.36 -3.62
N ASP A 141 -24.55 18.23 -3.75
CA ASP A 141 -23.84 17.78 -4.95
C ASP A 141 -22.72 18.72 -5.47
N LYS A 142 -22.23 19.64 -4.62
CA LYS A 142 -21.13 20.55 -4.96
C LYS A 142 -19.81 20.23 -4.28
N ALA A 143 -19.75 19.22 -3.41
CA ALA A 143 -18.51 18.86 -2.71
C ALA A 143 -17.40 18.45 -3.70
N GLU A 144 -16.23 19.08 -3.55
CA GLU A 144 -15.04 18.85 -4.35
C GLU A 144 -13.92 18.27 -3.47
N ILE A 145 -13.18 17.31 -4.01
CA ILE A 145 -11.97 16.75 -3.38
C ILE A 145 -10.80 17.01 -4.33
N ILE A 146 -9.72 17.61 -3.82
CA ILE A 146 -8.48 17.78 -4.57
C ILE A 146 -7.65 16.51 -4.44
N VAL A 147 -7.06 16.06 -5.54
CA VAL A 147 -6.16 14.92 -5.65
C VAL A 147 -4.93 15.30 -6.45
N CYS A 148 -3.86 14.53 -6.33
CA CYS A 148 -2.63 14.83 -7.06
C CYS A 148 -2.54 14.04 -8.38
N GLU A 149 -1.79 14.55 -9.35
CA GLU A 149 -1.37 13.81 -10.54
C GLU A 149 -0.58 12.55 -10.14
N ASN A 150 -0.61 11.54 -10.98
CA ASN A 150 0.07 10.26 -10.81
C ASN A 150 -0.29 9.51 -9.52
N ASN A 151 -1.45 9.80 -8.94
CA ASN A 151 -1.94 9.13 -7.74
C ASN A 151 -2.29 7.66 -7.98
N PHE A 152 -2.20 6.86 -6.90
CA PHE A 152 -2.73 5.51 -6.88
C PHE A 152 -3.47 5.24 -5.58
N HIS A 153 -4.81 5.27 -5.65
CA HIS A 153 -5.69 5.04 -4.50
C HIS A 153 -6.56 3.78 -4.61
N GLY A 154 -6.38 3.00 -5.69
CA GLY A 154 -7.16 1.78 -5.98
C GLY A 154 -7.72 1.76 -7.39
N ARG A 155 -8.60 0.80 -7.66
CA ARG A 155 -9.11 0.52 -9.01
C ARG A 155 -10.64 0.47 -9.11
N THR A 156 -11.37 1.06 -8.16
CA THR A 156 -12.83 1.21 -8.29
C THR A 156 -13.18 2.31 -9.27
N ILE A 157 -14.42 2.30 -9.77
CA ILE A 157 -14.91 3.28 -10.76
C ILE A 157 -14.75 4.73 -10.28
N ALA A 158 -15.00 5.01 -9.00
CA ALA A 158 -14.83 6.37 -8.48
C ALA A 158 -13.34 6.76 -8.42
N ILE A 159 -12.49 5.86 -7.95
CA ILE A 159 -11.07 6.11 -7.76
C ILE A 159 -10.36 6.30 -9.10
N ILE A 160 -10.59 5.43 -10.09
CA ILE A 160 -9.95 5.60 -11.40
C ILE A 160 -10.46 6.85 -12.13
N GLY A 161 -11.62 7.37 -11.75
CA GLY A 161 -12.19 8.60 -12.32
C GLY A 161 -11.31 9.84 -12.13
N PHE A 162 -10.48 9.85 -11.09
CA PHE A 162 -9.51 10.91 -10.82
C PHE A 162 -8.05 10.47 -10.99
N SER A 163 -7.79 9.33 -11.60
CA SER A 163 -6.43 8.95 -12.00
C SER A 163 -5.99 9.75 -13.23
N THR A 164 -4.69 10.04 -13.33
CA THR A 164 -4.07 10.59 -14.55
C THR A 164 -3.50 9.50 -15.46
N GLU A 165 -3.51 8.24 -15.02
CA GLU A 165 -3.08 7.10 -15.83
C GLU A 165 -4.18 6.72 -16.81
N GLU A 166 -3.96 6.95 -18.11
CA GLU A 166 -4.96 6.71 -19.14
C GLU A 166 -5.38 5.24 -19.20
N GLN A 167 -4.42 4.31 -19.05
CA GLN A 167 -4.69 2.87 -19.06
C GLN A 167 -5.70 2.44 -17.98
N TYR A 168 -5.78 3.17 -16.85
CA TYR A 168 -6.73 2.85 -15.78
C TYR A 168 -8.14 3.34 -16.09
N ARG A 169 -8.31 4.28 -17.03
CA ARG A 169 -9.55 4.98 -17.34
C ARG A 169 -10.18 4.56 -18.65
N ASP A 170 -9.35 4.12 -19.60
CA ASP A 170 -9.82 3.80 -20.95
C ASP A 170 -10.93 2.74 -20.95
N GLY A 171 -12.07 3.10 -21.53
CA GLY A 171 -13.24 2.25 -21.64
C GLY A 171 -14.09 2.05 -20.38
N PHE A 172 -13.76 2.67 -19.23
CA PHE A 172 -14.46 2.45 -17.95
C PHE A 172 -15.40 3.58 -17.51
N GLY A 173 -15.47 4.68 -18.26
CA GLY A 173 -16.41 5.77 -17.94
C GLY A 173 -17.90 5.39 -18.12
N PRO A 174 -18.86 6.22 -17.63
CA PRO A 174 -18.68 7.54 -17.03
C PRO A 174 -18.21 7.49 -15.56
N PHE A 175 -17.48 8.51 -15.15
CA PHE A 175 -16.91 8.59 -13.81
C PHE A 175 -17.68 9.57 -12.92
N PRO A 176 -17.72 9.35 -11.58
CA PRO A 176 -18.31 10.28 -10.64
C PRO A 176 -17.57 11.63 -10.66
N PRO A 177 -18.31 12.77 -10.65
CA PRO A 177 -17.72 14.11 -10.62
C PRO A 177 -17.24 14.52 -9.22
N GLY A 178 -16.66 15.73 -9.12
CA GLY A 178 -16.29 16.37 -7.86
C GLY A 178 -14.85 16.10 -7.45
N PHE A 179 -13.97 15.87 -8.40
CA PHE A 179 -12.52 15.76 -8.16
C PHE A 179 -11.76 16.81 -8.98
N LYS A 180 -10.74 17.41 -8.36
CA LYS A 180 -9.79 18.33 -9.01
C LYS A 180 -8.39 17.73 -8.92
N ILE A 181 -7.71 17.66 -10.04
CA ILE A 181 -6.36 17.12 -10.15
C ILE A 181 -5.37 18.27 -10.21
N VAL A 182 -4.31 18.21 -9.38
CA VAL A 182 -3.23 19.19 -9.30
C VAL A 182 -1.87 18.50 -9.30
N PRO A 183 -0.76 19.18 -9.63
CA PRO A 183 0.56 18.57 -9.55
C PRO A 183 0.91 18.09 -8.14
N PHE A 184 1.55 16.92 -8.03
CA PHE A 184 2.09 16.41 -6.77
C PHE A 184 3.36 17.17 -6.37
N GLY A 185 3.51 17.48 -5.08
CA GLY A 185 4.67 18.21 -4.55
C GLY A 185 4.59 19.74 -4.70
N ASP A 186 3.49 20.27 -5.23
CA ASP A 186 3.22 21.70 -5.34
C ASP A 186 2.08 22.13 -4.40
N ALA A 187 2.45 22.55 -3.18
CA ALA A 187 1.49 23.02 -2.17
C ALA A 187 0.77 24.30 -2.62
N ALA A 188 1.43 25.15 -3.40
CA ALA A 188 0.83 26.39 -3.92
C ALA A 188 -0.26 26.09 -4.95
N ALA A 189 -0.05 25.12 -5.83
CA ALA A 189 -1.08 24.66 -6.77
C ALA A 189 -2.30 24.07 -6.02
N ILE A 190 -2.05 23.33 -4.93
CA ILE A 190 -3.13 22.81 -4.06
C ILE A 190 -3.93 23.97 -3.48
N GLU A 191 -3.28 24.97 -2.86
CA GLU A 191 -3.95 26.11 -2.23
C GLU A 191 -4.77 26.92 -3.25
N GLN A 192 -4.23 27.15 -4.45
CA GLN A 192 -4.94 27.85 -5.54
C GLN A 192 -6.16 27.10 -6.05
N ALA A 193 -6.16 25.76 -5.98
CA ALA A 193 -7.28 24.94 -6.42
C ALA A 193 -8.44 24.91 -5.39
N ILE A 194 -8.21 25.33 -4.15
CA ILE A 194 -9.24 25.34 -3.10
C ILE A 194 -10.34 26.34 -3.46
N THR A 195 -11.59 25.91 -3.32
CA THR A 195 -12.81 26.74 -3.47
C THR A 195 -13.67 26.60 -2.22
N PRO A 196 -14.73 27.41 -2.10
CA PRO A 196 -15.73 27.23 -1.02
C PRO A 196 -16.40 25.84 -1.00
N HIS A 197 -16.31 25.09 -2.11
CA HIS A 197 -16.87 23.74 -2.24
C HIS A 197 -15.86 22.63 -1.94
N THR A 198 -14.59 22.94 -1.80
CA THR A 198 -13.55 21.96 -1.45
C THR A 198 -13.75 21.43 -0.05
N VAL A 199 -13.92 20.12 0.09
CA VAL A 199 -14.18 19.45 1.36
C VAL A 199 -12.98 18.63 1.84
N GLY A 200 -12.09 18.24 0.94
CA GLY A 200 -10.90 17.45 1.30
C GLY A 200 -9.80 17.52 0.25
N ILE A 201 -8.59 17.23 0.70
CA ILE A 201 -7.40 17.00 -0.12
C ILE A 201 -6.94 15.59 0.19
N LEU A 202 -6.92 14.71 -0.83
CA LEU A 202 -6.50 13.31 -0.74
C LEU A 202 -5.18 13.14 -1.48
N LEU A 203 -4.14 12.71 -0.78
CA LEU A 203 -2.84 12.46 -1.36
C LEU A 203 -2.08 11.34 -0.63
N GLU A 204 -1.06 10.78 -1.32
CA GLU A 204 -0.08 9.88 -0.73
C GLU A 204 1.08 10.72 -0.16
N PRO A 205 1.61 10.44 1.05
CA PRO A 205 2.79 11.15 1.55
C PRO A 205 4.03 10.96 0.67
N ILE A 206 4.14 9.78 0.07
CA ILE A 206 5.12 9.41 -0.95
C ILE A 206 4.34 8.61 -2.00
N GLN A 207 4.37 9.03 -3.24
CA GLN A 207 3.70 8.30 -4.31
C GLN A 207 4.47 7.03 -4.66
N GLY A 208 3.95 5.89 -4.23
CA GLY A 208 4.62 4.60 -4.38
C GLY A 208 4.58 4.08 -5.82
N GLU A 209 3.39 4.04 -6.42
CA GLU A 209 3.18 3.48 -7.76
C GLU A 209 3.67 4.44 -8.86
N ALA A 210 3.73 5.74 -8.62
CA ALA A 210 4.31 6.73 -9.52
C ALA A 210 5.83 6.65 -9.68
N GLY A 211 6.51 5.74 -8.96
CA GLY A 211 7.97 5.60 -9.02
C GLY A 211 8.70 6.03 -7.74
N VAL A 212 8.08 5.85 -6.58
CA VAL A 212 8.62 6.26 -5.28
C VAL A 212 8.97 7.77 -5.28
N ILE A 213 7.98 8.59 -5.61
CA ILE A 213 8.17 10.04 -5.68
C ILE A 213 8.06 10.64 -4.28
N ILE A 214 9.16 11.21 -3.81
CA ILE A 214 9.25 11.89 -2.51
C ILE A 214 9.00 13.38 -2.76
N PRO A 215 8.01 13.99 -2.08
CA PRO A 215 7.74 15.41 -2.27
C PRO A 215 8.85 16.27 -1.67
N PRO A 216 8.93 17.56 -2.04
CA PRO A 216 9.84 18.52 -1.39
C PRO A 216 9.63 18.56 0.13
N SER A 217 10.70 18.83 0.88
CA SER A 217 10.63 18.99 2.33
C SER A 217 9.69 20.14 2.70
N GLY A 218 8.82 19.91 3.70
CA GLY A 218 7.80 20.87 4.14
C GLY A 218 6.48 20.80 3.37
N TYR A 219 6.41 20.01 2.30
CA TYR A 219 5.21 19.91 1.47
C TYR A 219 3.95 19.55 2.26
N LEU A 220 4.02 18.51 3.09
CA LEU A 220 2.85 18.09 3.88
C LEU A 220 2.47 19.13 4.93
N LYS A 221 3.45 19.85 5.51
CA LYS A 221 3.19 20.98 6.43
C LYS A 221 2.45 22.11 5.74
N ASP A 222 2.88 22.49 4.55
CA ASP A 222 2.28 23.57 3.78
C ASP A 222 0.85 23.19 3.35
N VAL A 223 0.64 21.94 2.93
CA VAL A 223 -0.69 21.42 2.59
C VAL A 223 -1.59 21.40 3.84
N LYS A 224 -1.08 20.96 5.01
CA LYS A 224 -1.85 20.97 6.26
C LYS A 224 -2.25 22.38 6.66
N ALA A 225 -1.32 23.34 6.56
CA ALA A 225 -1.60 24.74 6.85
C ALA A 225 -2.70 25.32 5.91
N SER A 226 -2.66 24.96 4.62
CA SER A 226 -3.71 25.34 3.66
C SER A 226 -5.06 24.71 4.02
N CYS A 227 -5.06 23.44 4.45
CA CYS A 227 -6.28 22.75 4.92
C CYS A 227 -6.90 23.49 6.11
N GLU A 228 -6.10 23.82 7.13
CA GLU A 228 -6.55 24.53 8.32
C GLU A 228 -7.09 25.94 8.00
N LYS A 229 -6.40 26.68 7.16
CA LYS A 229 -6.79 28.02 6.71
C LYS A 229 -8.16 28.05 6.03
N HIS A 230 -8.49 27.01 5.28
CA HIS A 230 -9.68 26.95 4.41
C HIS A 230 -10.77 26.00 4.90
N ASP A 231 -10.64 25.45 6.13
CA ASP A 231 -11.55 24.45 6.70
C ASP A 231 -11.77 23.27 5.70
N VAL A 232 -10.66 22.62 5.31
CA VAL A 232 -10.61 21.49 4.37
C VAL A 232 -9.96 20.32 5.07
N ILE A 233 -10.49 19.11 4.90
CA ILE A 233 -9.97 17.89 5.52
C ILE A 233 -8.70 17.42 4.77
N LEU A 234 -7.58 17.28 5.50
CA LEU A 234 -6.39 16.60 4.98
C LEU A 234 -6.56 15.08 5.13
N ILE A 235 -6.48 14.37 4.00
CA ILE A 235 -6.58 12.92 3.92
C ILE A 235 -5.26 12.37 3.42
N LEU A 236 -4.57 11.57 4.25
CA LEU A 236 -3.35 10.89 3.82
C LEU A 236 -3.62 9.41 3.57
N ASP A 237 -3.30 8.97 2.34
CA ASP A 237 -3.29 7.56 1.98
C ASP A 237 -1.94 6.95 2.36
N GLU A 238 -1.92 6.35 3.53
CA GLU A 238 -0.76 5.64 4.11
C GLU A 238 -0.83 4.12 3.88
N ILE A 239 -1.65 3.66 2.94
CA ILE A 239 -1.82 2.23 2.67
C ILE A 239 -0.48 1.58 2.32
N GLN A 240 0.38 2.26 1.56
CA GLN A 240 1.70 1.74 1.18
C GLN A 240 2.83 2.25 2.08
N THR A 241 2.76 3.49 2.53
CA THR A 241 3.81 4.19 3.27
C THR A 241 3.79 3.92 4.78
N GLY A 242 2.62 3.58 5.31
CA GLY A 242 2.42 3.32 6.73
C GLY A 242 3.00 2.00 7.22
N MET A 243 2.72 1.70 8.48
CA MET A 243 3.13 0.46 9.16
C MET A 243 4.64 0.20 9.06
N GLY A 244 5.45 1.24 9.27
CA GLY A 244 6.90 1.14 9.39
C GLY A 244 7.68 1.21 8.08
N ARG A 245 7.04 1.19 6.92
CA ARG A 245 7.70 1.10 5.61
C ARG A 245 8.75 2.19 5.38
N THR A 246 8.47 3.41 5.80
CA THR A 246 9.35 4.57 5.58
C THR A 246 10.32 4.85 6.74
N GLY A 247 10.35 3.98 7.79
CA GLY A 247 11.16 4.19 8.99
C GLY A 247 10.47 5.03 10.08
N LYS A 248 9.19 5.30 9.92
CA LYS A 248 8.25 5.84 10.90
C LYS A 248 7.00 4.96 10.90
N LEU A 249 6.16 5.01 11.93
CA LEU A 249 4.91 4.25 11.94
C LEU A 249 4.01 4.69 10.79
N LEU A 250 3.79 6.00 10.66
CA LEU A 250 3.13 6.66 9.54
C LEU A 250 4.11 7.64 8.89
N ALA A 251 4.05 7.82 7.57
CA ALA A 251 4.98 8.68 6.86
C ALA A 251 4.78 10.18 7.18
N GLU A 252 3.57 10.58 7.60
CA GLU A 252 3.26 11.94 8.07
C GLU A 252 4.17 12.39 9.23
N GLU A 253 4.64 11.44 10.06
CA GLU A 253 5.55 11.71 11.19
C GLU A 253 6.93 12.23 10.74
N HIS A 254 7.31 12.11 9.46
CA HIS A 254 8.55 12.69 8.94
C HIS A 254 8.53 14.21 8.90
N GLU A 255 7.36 14.80 8.85
CA GLU A 255 7.16 16.24 8.88
C GLU A 255 6.43 16.73 10.14
N ASP A 256 6.30 15.88 11.17
CA ASP A 256 5.64 16.20 12.45
C ASP A 256 4.25 16.81 12.26
N ILE A 257 3.45 16.25 11.34
CA ILE A 257 2.05 16.62 11.15
C ILE A 257 1.13 15.49 11.56
N GLU A 258 -0.14 15.81 11.80
CA GLU A 258 -1.24 14.86 11.97
C GLU A 258 -2.32 15.18 10.94
N ALA A 259 -2.62 14.22 10.05
CA ALA A 259 -3.72 14.36 9.11
C ALA A 259 -5.07 14.33 9.85
N ASP A 260 -6.10 14.92 9.24
CA ASP A 260 -7.46 14.83 9.79
C ASP A 260 -8.05 13.42 9.59
N VAL A 261 -7.63 12.77 8.50
CA VAL A 261 -7.97 11.37 8.17
C VAL A 261 -6.75 10.68 7.59
N THR A 262 -6.44 9.49 8.11
CA THR A 262 -5.39 8.63 7.57
C THR A 262 -5.99 7.29 7.14
N VAL A 263 -5.63 6.83 5.94
CA VAL A 263 -6.06 5.52 5.42
C VAL A 263 -4.91 4.54 5.51
N ILE A 264 -5.12 3.39 6.14
CA ILE A 264 -4.12 2.33 6.28
C ILE A 264 -4.63 0.99 5.74
N GLY A 265 -3.71 0.14 5.31
CA GLY A 265 -4.04 -1.18 4.76
C GLY A 265 -2.78 -2.03 4.59
N LYS A 266 -2.73 -2.87 3.57
CA LYS A 266 -1.55 -3.69 3.23
C LYS A 266 -0.90 -4.35 4.46
N ALA A 267 0.22 -3.80 4.97
CA ALA A 267 0.96 -4.34 6.12
C ALA A 267 0.15 -4.39 7.43
N LEU A 268 -0.99 -3.72 7.51
CA LEU A 268 -1.94 -3.88 8.62
C LEU A 268 -2.36 -5.35 8.78
N SER A 269 -2.37 -6.12 7.69
CA SER A 269 -2.69 -7.54 7.67
C SER A 269 -1.51 -8.47 7.97
N GLY A 270 -0.27 -7.96 7.95
CA GLY A 270 0.93 -8.80 7.95
C GLY A 270 1.04 -9.73 6.74
N GLY A 271 0.24 -9.50 5.68
CA GLY A 271 0.18 -10.34 4.49
C GLY A 271 -0.71 -11.59 4.62
N PHE A 272 -1.53 -11.69 5.67
CA PHE A 272 -2.31 -12.92 5.95
C PHE A 272 -3.78 -12.83 5.56
N TYR A 273 -4.45 -11.75 5.93
CA TYR A 273 -5.89 -11.62 5.67
C TYR A 273 -6.24 -10.16 5.35
N PRO A 274 -6.97 -9.88 4.27
CA PRO A 274 -7.25 -8.51 3.86
C PRO A 274 -7.95 -7.71 4.95
N ILE A 275 -7.32 -6.59 5.34
CA ILE A 275 -7.88 -5.59 6.23
C ILE A 275 -7.30 -4.22 5.90
N SER A 276 -8.13 -3.21 5.99
CA SER A 276 -7.79 -1.80 5.92
C SER A 276 -8.58 -1.03 6.96
N ALA A 277 -8.21 0.21 7.21
CA ALA A 277 -8.95 1.06 8.13
C ALA A 277 -8.84 2.53 7.71
N VAL A 278 -9.91 3.28 8.01
CA VAL A 278 -9.93 4.73 8.03
C VAL A 278 -9.76 5.16 9.48
N LEU A 279 -8.75 5.94 9.75
CA LEU A 279 -8.43 6.55 11.03
C LEU A 279 -8.83 8.02 10.97
N SER A 280 -9.52 8.56 11.99
CA SER A 280 -10.00 9.93 11.93
C SER A 280 -10.30 10.48 13.32
N ASN A 281 -10.44 11.80 13.39
CA ASN A 281 -11.04 12.49 14.52
C ASN A 281 -12.55 12.20 14.61
N LYS A 282 -13.19 12.68 15.67
CA LYS A 282 -14.63 12.42 15.90
C LYS A 282 -15.52 13.13 14.89
N GLU A 283 -15.09 14.29 14.39
CA GLU A 283 -15.91 15.12 13.51
C GLU A 283 -16.13 14.46 12.16
N VAL A 284 -15.07 13.92 11.53
CA VAL A 284 -15.15 13.34 10.18
C VAL A 284 -15.87 11.99 10.17
N LEU A 285 -15.45 11.00 10.95
CA LEU A 285 -16.15 9.71 11.00
C LEU A 285 -17.44 9.77 11.83
N GLY A 286 -17.62 10.80 12.65
CA GLY A 286 -18.83 11.04 13.42
C GLY A 286 -20.06 11.40 12.60
N VAL A 287 -19.90 11.74 11.31
CA VAL A 287 -21.02 12.06 10.41
C VAL A 287 -21.82 10.83 9.97
N PHE A 288 -21.25 9.62 10.09
CA PHE A 288 -21.98 8.41 9.74
C PHE A 288 -23.03 8.05 10.79
N MET A 289 -24.24 7.81 10.30
CA MET A 289 -25.36 7.26 11.06
C MET A 289 -25.57 5.79 10.72
N PRO A 290 -26.19 5.00 11.60
CA PRO A 290 -26.55 3.62 11.30
C PRO A 290 -27.28 3.49 9.96
N GLY A 291 -26.75 2.63 9.06
CA GLY A 291 -27.29 2.41 7.72
C GLY A 291 -26.62 3.22 6.59
N ASP A 292 -25.80 4.24 6.89
CA ASP A 292 -25.15 5.06 5.87
C ASP A 292 -24.05 4.33 5.08
N HIS A 293 -23.34 3.45 5.75
CA HIS A 293 -22.17 2.76 5.22
C HIS A 293 -21.96 1.44 5.92
N GLY A 294 -21.41 0.45 5.21
CA GLY A 294 -21.18 -0.86 5.79
C GLY A 294 -20.37 -1.79 4.87
N SER A 295 -19.98 -2.92 5.45
CA SER A 295 -19.31 -4.02 4.80
C SER A 295 -19.63 -5.31 5.55
N THR A 296 -19.88 -6.40 4.82
CA THR A 296 -20.12 -7.71 5.43
C THR A 296 -18.92 -8.20 6.22
N PHE A 297 -17.71 -8.03 5.66
CA PHE A 297 -16.46 -8.51 6.25
C PHE A 297 -15.69 -7.44 7.03
N GLY A 298 -15.95 -6.16 6.85
CA GLY A 298 -15.23 -5.07 7.53
C GLY A 298 -15.31 -5.18 9.05
N GLY A 299 -14.17 -5.38 9.73
CA GLY A 299 -14.08 -5.56 11.17
C GLY A 299 -14.47 -6.95 11.67
N ASN A 300 -14.35 -7.98 10.80
CA ASN A 300 -14.56 -9.36 11.23
C ASN A 300 -13.50 -9.79 12.28
N PRO A 301 -13.85 -10.75 13.18
CA PRO A 301 -12.94 -11.13 14.26
C PRO A 301 -11.62 -11.72 13.80
N LEU A 302 -11.58 -12.45 12.69
CA LEU A 302 -10.34 -13.02 12.16
C LEU A 302 -9.38 -11.92 11.70
N ALA A 303 -9.87 -11.00 10.88
CA ALA A 303 -9.06 -9.87 10.39
C ALA A 303 -8.56 -9.00 11.55
N CYS A 304 -9.42 -8.68 12.53
CA CYS A 304 -9.04 -7.87 13.69
C CYS A 304 -7.98 -8.56 14.56
N ALA A 305 -8.11 -9.86 14.84
CA ALA A 305 -7.10 -10.60 15.61
C ALA A 305 -5.75 -10.64 14.89
N VAL A 306 -5.75 -10.93 13.60
CA VAL A 306 -4.54 -10.94 12.75
C VAL A 306 -3.89 -9.56 12.73
N ALA A 307 -4.65 -8.49 12.47
CA ALA A 307 -4.12 -7.13 12.40
C ALA A 307 -3.51 -6.67 13.74
N ARG A 308 -4.15 -6.96 14.86
CA ARG A 308 -3.63 -6.66 16.20
C ARG A 308 -2.26 -7.32 16.42
N THR A 309 -2.13 -8.60 16.06
CA THR A 309 -0.85 -9.29 16.15
C THR A 309 0.17 -8.73 15.16
N ALA A 310 -0.23 -8.42 13.93
CA ALA A 310 0.66 -7.83 12.92
C ALA A 310 1.24 -6.47 13.36
N ILE A 311 0.42 -5.62 13.99
CA ILE A 311 0.86 -4.34 14.57
C ILE A 311 1.85 -4.56 15.71
N ARG A 312 1.52 -5.46 16.65
CA ARG A 312 2.39 -5.77 17.80
C ARG A 312 3.75 -6.28 17.34
N VAL A 313 3.80 -7.16 16.35
CA VAL A 313 5.05 -7.66 15.75
C VAL A 313 5.91 -6.52 15.22
N ILE A 314 5.34 -5.55 14.50
CA ILE A 314 6.08 -4.37 14.01
C ILE A 314 6.74 -3.61 15.17
N ILE A 315 6.01 -3.41 16.28
CA ILE A 315 6.49 -2.63 17.43
C ILE A 315 7.50 -3.44 18.28
N GLU A 316 7.11 -4.67 18.70
CA GLU A 316 7.90 -5.51 19.59
C GLU A 316 9.23 -5.95 18.99
N GLU A 317 9.28 -6.14 17.67
CA GLU A 317 10.49 -6.56 16.95
C GLU A 317 11.26 -5.38 16.32
N ASN A 318 10.95 -4.14 16.75
CA ASN A 318 11.62 -2.90 16.33
C ASN A 318 11.76 -2.72 14.81
N MET A 319 10.76 -3.17 14.05
CA MET A 319 10.80 -3.15 12.59
C MET A 319 10.82 -1.73 12.00
N ILE A 320 10.24 -0.75 12.70
CA ILE A 320 10.25 0.66 12.29
C ILE A 320 11.68 1.20 12.28
N ASP A 321 12.43 1.00 13.38
CA ASP A 321 13.81 1.47 13.47
C ASP A 321 14.72 0.67 12.53
N ASN A 322 14.48 -0.63 12.38
CA ASN A 322 15.17 -1.44 11.38
C ASN A 322 14.94 -0.93 9.96
N SER A 323 13.70 -0.59 9.60
CA SER A 323 13.38 0.01 8.30
C SER A 323 14.16 1.31 8.06
N ARG A 324 14.25 2.17 9.08
CA ARG A 324 15.04 3.40 9.01
C ARG A 324 16.52 3.10 8.76
N LYS A 325 17.14 2.30 9.64
CA LYS A 325 18.59 1.98 9.59
C LYS A 325 18.98 1.22 8.33
N MET A 326 18.23 0.18 8.00
CA MET A 326 18.52 -0.65 6.83
C MET A 326 18.17 0.09 5.53
N GLY A 327 17.16 0.94 5.54
CA GLY A 327 16.83 1.80 4.41
C GLY A 327 17.93 2.82 4.11
N GLU A 328 18.45 3.51 5.14
CA GLU A 328 19.59 4.42 5.02
C GLU A 328 20.83 3.68 4.49
N TYR A 329 21.11 2.50 5.04
CA TYR A 329 22.22 1.67 4.60
C TYR A 329 22.06 1.24 3.13
N PHE A 330 20.90 0.66 2.77
CA PHE A 330 20.65 0.18 1.40
C PHE A 330 20.73 1.33 0.39
N LEU A 331 20.12 2.47 0.72
CA LEU A 331 20.18 3.67 -0.13
C LEU A 331 21.61 4.17 -0.32
N SER A 332 22.43 4.16 0.75
CA SER A 332 23.85 4.54 0.67
C SER A 332 24.65 3.61 -0.24
N GLN A 333 24.42 2.30 -0.15
CA GLN A 333 25.07 1.30 -1.01
C GLN A 333 24.66 1.45 -2.47
N LEU A 334 23.36 1.60 -2.76
CA LEU A 334 22.86 1.83 -4.12
C LEU A 334 23.51 3.06 -4.76
N LYS A 335 23.66 4.15 -4.01
CA LYS A 335 24.30 5.39 -4.49
C LYS A 335 25.78 5.25 -4.84
N THR A 336 26.45 4.17 -4.41
CA THR A 336 27.86 3.89 -4.82
C THR A 336 27.94 3.33 -6.24
N ILE A 337 26.82 2.88 -6.81
CA ILE A 337 26.81 2.24 -8.12
C ILE A 337 27.01 3.31 -9.20
N GLN A 338 28.16 3.26 -9.86
CA GLN A 338 28.39 4.02 -11.08
C GLN A 338 27.81 3.25 -12.26
N SER A 339 26.77 3.80 -12.89
CA SER A 339 26.03 3.17 -13.98
C SER A 339 25.68 4.20 -15.05
N PRO A 340 25.81 3.87 -16.35
CA PRO A 340 25.35 4.74 -17.43
C PRO A 340 23.82 4.77 -17.56
N PHE A 341 23.10 3.92 -16.80
CA PHE A 341 21.65 3.77 -16.91
C PHE A 341 20.88 4.49 -15.82
N ILE A 342 21.52 4.81 -14.68
CA ILE A 342 20.84 5.39 -13.52
C ILE A 342 20.71 6.91 -13.72
N LYS A 343 19.47 7.39 -13.62
CA LYS A 343 19.13 8.82 -13.57
C LYS A 343 19.14 9.32 -12.13
N GLU A 344 18.44 8.64 -11.23
CA GLU A 344 18.29 9.04 -9.84
C GLU A 344 18.07 7.81 -8.92
N ILE A 345 18.53 7.90 -7.68
CA ILE A 345 18.23 6.95 -6.62
C ILE A 345 17.64 7.72 -5.44
N ARG A 346 16.39 7.40 -5.08
CA ARG A 346 15.64 8.05 -4.02
C ARG A 346 14.94 7.03 -3.14
N GLY A 347 14.58 7.40 -1.92
CA GLY A 347 13.88 6.50 -1.01
C GLY A 347 13.74 7.08 0.40
N LYS A 348 12.87 6.44 1.18
CA LYS A 348 12.63 6.73 2.59
C LYS A 348 12.40 5.39 3.32
N GLY A 349 13.22 5.10 4.35
CA GLY A 349 13.24 3.77 4.93
C GLY A 349 13.47 2.68 3.87
N LEU A 350 12.74 1.60 3.92
CA LEU A 350 12.81 0.49 2.95
C LEU A 350 11.78 0.64 1.79
N LEU A 351 11.49 1.85 1.37
CA LEU A 351 10.78 2.17 0.14
C LEU A 351 11.73 2.94 -0.77
N ILE A 352 12.34 2.26 -1.74
CA ILE A 352 13.43 2.78 -2.55
C ILE A 352 13.09 2.64 -4.04
N GLY A 353 13.32 3.71 -4.80
CA GLY A 353 13.21 3.77 -6.25
C GLY A 353 14.57 4.03 -6.90
N VAL A 354 14.91 3.25 -7.91
CA VAL A 354 16.03 3.50 -8.81
C VAL A 354 15.46 3.86 -10.17
N GLU A 355 15.49 5.14 -10.49
CA GLU A 355 15.03 5.65 -11.77
C GLU A 355 16.13 5.55 -12.81
N LEU A 356 15.77 4.98 -13.96
CA LEU A 356 16.66 4.77 -15.08
C LEU A 356 16.47 5.86 -16.14
N LEU A 357 17.51 6.14 -16.88
CA LEU A 357 17.43 6.96 -18.09
C LEU A 357 16.55 6.27 -19.14
N PRO A 358 15.80 6.99 -19.99
CA PRO A 358 15.00 6.40 -21.06
C PRO A 358 15.81 5.49 -21.99
N GLU A 359 17.06 5.82 -22.25
CA GLU A 359 17.99 5.07 -23.09
C GLU A 359 18.35 3.70 -22.51
N ALA A 360 18.05 3.46 -21.23
CA ALA A 360 18.18 2.15 -20.60
C ALA A 360 17.17 1.13 -21.14
N GLY A 361 16.13 1.54 -21.88
CA GLY A 361 15.14 0.64 -22.48
C GLY A 361 14.13 0.06 -21.49
N GLY A 362 13.80 0.82 -20.43
CA GLY A 362 12.83 0.46 -19.42
C GLY A 362 13.39 -0.39 -18.27
N ALA A 363 12.69 -0.34 -17.13
CA ALA A 363 13.11 -1.02 -15.90
C ALA A 363 12.81 -2.53 -15.91
N ARG A 364 11.84 -2.99 -16.72
CA ARG A 364 11.41 -4.39 -16.76
C ARG A 364 12.57 -5.36 -17.03
N ARG A 365 13.44 -5.08 -17.99
CA ARG A 365 14.57 -5.95 -18.31
C ARG A 365 15.51 -6.16 -17.13
N PHE A 366 15.74 -5.12 -16.33
CA PHE A 366 16.57 -5.22 -15.12
C PHE A 366 15.91 -6.08 -14.04
N CYS A 367 14.59 -6.03 -13.92
CA CYS A 367 13.84 -6.91 -13.02
C CYS A 367 13.93 -8.37 -13.46
N GLU A 368 13.85 -8.64 -14.77
CA GLU A 368 14.06 -10.00 -15.32
C GLU A 368 15.50 -10.50 -15.08
N ASP A 369 16.51 -9.66 -15.29
CA ASP A 369 17.90 -10.02 -15.02
C ASP A 369 18.14 -10.30 -13.53
N LEU A 370 17.58 -9.46 -12.63
CA LEU A 370 17.66 -9.66 -11.17
C LEU A 370 16.97 -10.95 -10.74
N LYS A 371 15.82 -11.30 -11.34
CA LYS A 371 15.15 -12.58 -11.13
C LYS A 371 16.11 -13.75 -11.40
N THR A 372 16.90 -13.71 -12.50
CA THR A 372 17.88 -14.77 -12.81
C THR A 372 19.02 -14.87 -11.78
N LYS A 373 19.23 -13.81 -10.99
CA LYS A 373 20.19 -13.75 -9.87
C LYS A 373 19.58 -14.09 -8.52
N GLY A 374 18.30 -14.50 -8.49
CA GLY A 374 17.60 -14.84 -7.24
C GLY A 374 17.05 -13.64 -6.46
N LEU A 375 16.80 -12.51 -7.10
CA LEU A 375 16.22 -11.33 -6.48
C LEU A 375 14.95 -10.90 -7.23
N LEU A 376 13.82 -10.82 -6.51
CA LEU A 376 12.53 -10.41 -7.06
C LEU A 376 12.25 -8.96 -6.70
N CYS A 377 12.19 -8.11 -7.69
CA CYS A 377 11.72 -6.73 -7.61
C CYS A 377 10.79 -6.45 -8.79
N LYS A 378 10.19 -5.28 -8.83
CA LYS A 378 9.26 -4.95 -9.92
C LYS A 378 9.45 -3.51 -10.37
N GLU A 379 9.28 -3.33 -11.66
CA GLU A 379 9.16 -2.00 -12.24
C GLU A 379 7.88 -1.31 -11.74
N THR A 380 8.00 -0.01 -11.54
CA THR A 380 6.87 0.89 -11.31
C THR A 380 7.06 2.13 -12.17
N HIS A 381 6.03 2.57 -12.85
CA HIS A 381 6.18 3.35 -14.07
C HIS A 381 7.24 2.71 -15.01
N GLU A 382 7.38 3.18 -16.20
CA GLU A 382 8.19 2.52 -17.22
C GLU A 382 9.68 2.34 -16.83
N ASN A 383 10.25 3.33 -16.13
CA ASN A 383 11.69 3.47 -15.93
C ASN A 383 12.17 3.35 -14.48
N VAL A 384 11.34 2.98 -13.52
CA VAL A 384 11.74 2.89 -12.12
C VAL A 384 11.75 1.44 -11.64
N ILE A 385 12.86 0.98 -11.05
CA ILE A 385 12.93 -0.27 -10.30
C ILE A 385 12.62 0.06 -8.84
N ARG A 386 11.61 -0.60 -8.27
CA ARG A 386 11.26 -0.46 -6.86
C ARG A 386 11.86 -1.58 -6.04
N PHE A 387 12.57 -1.20 -4.96
CA PHE A 387 13.04 -2.10 -3.91
C PHE A 387 12.30 -1.79 -2.61
N ALA A 388 11.51 -2.74 -2.15
CA ALA A 388 10.73 -2.64 -0.93
C ALA A 388 10.73 -4.00 -0.19
N PRO A 389 11.90 -4.47 0.31
CA PRO A 389 11.99 -5.76 1.01
C PRO A 389 11.18 -5.74 2.32
N PRO A 390 10.85 -6.90 2.90
CA PRO A 390 10.31 -6.98 4.25
C PRO A 390 11.19 -6.25 5.27
N LEU A 391 10.58 -5.64 6.30
CA LEU A 391 11.27 -4.81 7.29
C LEU A 391 12.22 -5.60 8.21
N VAL A 392 12.21 -6.92 8.10
CA VAL A 392 13.09 -7.84 8.82
C VAL A 392 14.45 -8.06 8.16
N ILE A 393 14.71 -7.38 7.05
CA ILE A 393 15.99 -7.50 6.31
C ILE A 393 17.15 -7.07 7.19
N THR A 394 18.28 -7.80 7.08
CA THR A 394 19.53 -7.50 7.79
C THR A 394 20.56 -6.82 6.89
N LYS A 395 21.62 -6.32 7.49
CA LYS A 395 22.73 -5.72 6.75
C LYS A 395 23.39 -6.73 5.80
N GLU A 396 23.63 -7.95 6.25
CA GLU A 396 24.22 -9.04 5.48
C GLU A 396 23.35 -9.43 4.29
N GLU A 397 22.04 -9.40 4.48
CA GLU A 397 21.05 -9.65 3.40
C GLU A 397 21.04 -8.50 2.37
N ILE A 398 21.24 -7.26 2.80
CA ILE A 398 21.44 -6.12 1.88
C ILE A 398 22.76 -6.28 1.12
N ASP A 399 23.85 -6.64 1.79
CA ASP A 399 25.15 -6.87 1.14
C ASP A 399 25.01 -7.99 0.07
N TRP A 400 24.31 -9.07 0.41
CA TRP A 400 23.99 -10.15 -0.54
C TRP A 400 23.19 -9.65 -1.75
N ALA A 401 22.21 -8.77 -1.52
CA ALA A 401 21.43 -8.16 -2.61
C ALA A 401 22.30 -7.25 -3.48
N MET A 402 23.17 -6.43 -2.86
CA MET A 402 24.05 -5.50 -3.59
C MET A 402 25.03 -6.23 -4.51
N ASP A 403 25.55 -7.39 -4.11
CA ASP A 403 26.42 -8.23 -4.96
C ASP A 403 25.73 -8.64 -6.28
N ARG A 404 24.40 -8.63 -6.30
CA ARG A 404 23.57 -9.01 -7.46
C ARG A 404 23.03 -7.77 -8.20
N ILE A 405 22.64 -6.77 -7.48
CA ILE A 405 22.09 -5.52 -8.04
C ILE A 405 23.16 -4.74 -8.79
N ALA A 406 24.34 -4.58 -8.19
CA ALA A 406 25.37 -3.71 -8.77
C ALA A 406 25.87 -4.17 -10.15
N PRO A 407 26.14 -5.46 -10.40
CA PRO A 407 26.51 -5.92 -11.76
C PRO A 407 25.38 -5.68 -12.78
N VAL A 408 24.13 -5.99 -12.43
CA VAL A 408 22.98 -5.81 -13.34
C VAL A 408 22.80 -4.34 -13.70
N LEU A 409 22.84 -3.43 -12.72
CA LEU A 409 22.71 -2.00 -12.98
C LEU A 409 23.90 -1.38 -13.72
N LYS A 410 25.07 -2.03 -13.71
CA LYS A 410 26.25 -1.66 -14.52
C LYS A 410 26.23 -2.23 -15.94
N GLY A 411 25.26 -3.06 -16.27
CA GLY A 411 25.18 -3.74 -17.58
C GLY A 411 26.20 -4.85 -17.76
N ARG A 412 26.53 -5.58 -16.71
CA ARG A 412 27.52 -6.68 -16.70
C ARG A 412 26.89 -8.01 -16.36
#